data_17f38454eb9640abc236a70bd250c4d5
#
_entry.id   17f38454eb9640abc236a70bd250c4d5
#
_cell.length_a   1.000
_cell.length_b   1.000
_cell.length_c   1.000
_cell.angle_alpha   90.00
_cell.angle_beta   90.00
_cell.angle_gamma   90.00
#
_symmetry.space_group_name_H-M   'P 1'
#
loop_
_entity.id
_entity.type
_entity.pdbx_description
1 polymer ?
#
loop_
_entity_poly.entity_id
_entity_poly.type
_entity_poly.pdbx_seq_one_letter_code
_entity_poly.pdbx_strand_id
1 'polypeptide(L)'
;MNGLRNLVDKIKPTFEKGGKLGFLHSTFDAFETFLFVPNTVTRNGAHVRDCVDLKRVMIMVVLALVPAMLFGIWNTGYQHSLAFGLEWGFWDIVLYGLIKVLPLYIVSYLVGLGIEFVSAQIQGHEVNEGYLVSGMLIPLIVPVDVPLWMLAIAVAFAVIIGKEVFGGTGMNIWNPALLTRAFLFFSYPSKMSGDAVWVGGLEKNAAQVVDGFTGATPLAAPSIDGLNSAGYSLCDMIIGTIPGSVGETSVIAILLGAILLIWTGVASWKIMFSSVVGGLAIGYLGYAVGATDLPGYYQLVMGGFLFGTVFMATDPVTSAQTECGKWIYGFLIGALAVTVRIWNPGYPEGMMLAILLMNTFAPLIDHYVIEGSIKRRAKKVKIA
;
A
#
# COMPACT_ATOMS: atom_id res chain seq x y z
N MET A 1 -16.78 -29.08 0.54
CA MET A 1 -16.35 -28.49 1.81
C MET A 1 -16.12 -29.51 2.92
N ASN A 2 -16.92 -30.57 3.01
CA ASN A 2 -16.76 -31.57 4.09
C ASN A 2 -15.42 -32.32 4.09
N GLY A 3 -14.83 -32.61 2.91
CA GLY A 3 -13.54 -33.33 2.84
C GLY A 3 -12.34 -32.55 3.38
N LEU A 4 -12.26 -31.24 3.10
CA LEU A 4 -11.20 -30.38 3.58
C LEU A 4 -11.30 -30.17 5.11
N ARG A 5 -12.53 -30.00 5.62
CA ARG A 5 -12.80 -29.92 7.06
C ARG A 5 -12.36 -31.18 7.79
N ASN A 6 -12.75 -32.35 7.28
CA ASN A 6 -12.37 -33.63 7.85
C ASN A 6 -10.84 -33.86 7.86
N LEU A 7 -10.12 -33.33 6.86
CA LEU A 7 -8.66 -33.39 6.80
C LEU A 7 -8.03 -32.49 7.88
N VAL A 8 -8.51 -31.25 8.03
CA VAL A 8 -8.05 -30.33 9.07
C VAL A 8 -8.33 -30.88 10.47
N ASP A 9 -9.55 -31.38 10.71
CA ASP A 9 -9.94 -31.97 12.00
C ASP A 9 -9.10 -33.22 12.35
N LYS A 10 -8.65 -33.97 11.36
CA LYS A 10 -7.78 -35.14 11.53
C LYS A 10 -6.33 -34.77 11.92
N ILE A 11 -5.84 -33.63 11.44
CA ILE A 11 -4.48 -33.14 11.69
C ILE A 11 -4.43 -32.32 12.99
N LYS A 12 -5.51 -31.66 13.38
CA LYS A 12 -5.64 -30.77 14.52
C LYS A 12 -5.05 -31.31 15.83
N PRO A 13 -5.28 -32.55 16.25
CA PRO A 13 -4.74 -33.09 17.51
C PRO A 13 -3.22 -33.11 17.58
N THR A 14 -2.53 -33.09 16.43
CA THR A 14 -1.07 -33.05 16.37
C THR A 14 -0.51 -31.68 16.76
N PHE A 15 -1.28 -30.61 16.53
CA PHE A 15 -0.91 -29.23 16.78
C PHE A 15 -1.54 -28.65 18.06
N GLU A 16 -2.47 -29.35 18.72
CA GLU A 16 -3.04 -28.90 19.99
C GLU A 16 -1.98 -28.91 21.12
N LYS A 17 -2.25 -28.13 22.19
CA LYS A 17 -1.38 -28.03 23.36
C LYS A 17 -1.19 -29.43 23.97
N GLY A 18 0.01 -29.97 23.84
CA GLY A 18 0.34 -31.34 24.26
C GLY A 18 0.57 -32.34 23.12
N GLY A 19 0.28 -31.97 21.87
CA GLY A 19 0.63 -32.73 20.67
C GLY A 19 2.11 -32.61 20.30
N LYS A 20 2.58 -33.46 19.36
CA LYS A 20 3.99 -33.49 18.93
C LYS A 20 4.47 -32.15 18.35
N LEU A 21 3.58 -31.35 17.75
CA LEU A 21 3.83 -30.03 17.13
C LEU A 21 3.09 -28.94 17.89
N GLY A 22 2.84 -29.06 19.17
CA GLY A 22 2.13 -28.08 19.99
C GLY A 22 2.76 -26.68 20.02
N PHE A 23 4.06 -26.56 19.70
CA PHE A 23 4.76 -25.30 19.56
C PHE A 23 4.29 -24.51 18.30
N LEU A 24 3.65 -25.15 17.31
CA LEU A 24 3.06 -24.52 16.13
C LEU A 24 1.54 -24.31 16.27
N HIS A 25 1.00 -24.37 17.46
CA HIS A 25 -0.44 -24.25 17.69
C HIS A 25 -1.02 -22.97 17.11
N SER A 26 -0.42 -21.80 17.40
CA SER A 26 -0.90 -20.50 16.87
C SER A 26 -0.84 -20.43 15.36
N THR A 27 0.18 -21.02 14.74
CA THR A 27 0.31 -21.07 13.27
C THR A 27 -0.78 -21.94 12.65
N PHE A 28 -1.04 -23.12 13.23
CA PHE A 28 -2.10 -24.02 12.75
C PHE A 28 -3.49 -23.38 12.90
N ASP A 29 -3.75 -22.75 14.04
CA ASP A 29 -4.99 -22.04 14.32
C ASP A 29 -5.22 -20.89 13.33
N ALA A 30 -4.18 -20.15 12.95
CA ALA A 30 -4.26 -19.12 11.91
C ALA A 30 -4.71 -19.71 10.56
N PHE A 31 -4.15 -20.84 10.13
CA PHE A 31 -4.58 -21.51 8.90
C PHE A 31 -5.99 -22.10 8.99
N GLU A 32 -6.37 -22.71 10.13
CA GLU A 32 -7.72 -23.23 10.34
C GLU A 32 -8.76 -22.10 10.26
N THR A 33 -8.51 -21.00 10.94
CA THR A 33 -9.43 -19.87 11.00
C THR A 33 -9.44 -19.03 9.72
N PHE A 34 -8.39 -19.10 8.89
CA PHE A 34 -8.40 -18.56 7.54
C PHE A 34 -9.34 -19.35 6.61
N LEU A 35 -9.29 -20.69 6.68
CA LEU A 35 -10.13 -21.55 5.86
C LEU A 35 -11.58 -21.64 6.35
N PHE A 36 -11.76 -21.62 7.67
CA PHE A 36 -13.05 -21.82 8.33
C PHE A 36 -13.28 -20.78 9.40
N VAL A 37 -14.51 -20.27 9.47
CA VAL A 37 -14.91 -19.36 10.55
C VAL A 37 -14.83 -20.10 11.90
N PRO A 38 -14.22 -19.52 12.96
CA PRO A 38 -14.18 -20.11 14.29
C PRO A 38 -15.57 -20.48 14.80
N ASN A 39 -15.73 -21.70 15.33
CA ASN A 39 -16.99 -22.19 15.89
C ASN A 39 -17.06 -21.97 17.41
N THR A 40 -16.42 -20.92 17.92
CA THR A 40 -16.44 -20.57 19.34
C THR A 40 -17.72 -19.84 19.68
N VAL A 41 -18.39 -20.26 20.75
CA VAL A 41 -19.60 -19.62 21.29
C VAL A 41 -19.40 -19.27 22.76
N THR A 42 -20.02 -18.20 23.24
CA THR A 42 -20.04 -17.86 24.66
C THR A 42 -20.84 -18.93 25.43
N ARG A 43 -20.29 -19.38 26.56
CA ARG A 43 -20.95 -20.37 27.40
C ARG A 43 -22.01 -19.77 28.33
N ASN A 44 -21.86 -18.51 28.70
CA ASN A 44 -22.73 -17.77 29.60
C ASN A 44 -23.04 -16.37 29.04
N GLY A 45 -24.29 -15.90 29.20
CA GLY A 45 -24.73 -14.59 28.74
C GLY A 45 -25.12 -14.52 27.27
N ALA A 46 -25.31 -13.31 26.75
CA ALA A 46 -25.63 -13.08 25.36
C ALA A 46 -24.45 -13.34 24.45
N HIS A 47 -24.66 -14.08 23.36
CA HIS A 47 -23.66 -14.28 22.32
C HIS A 47 -23.78 -13.14 21.30
N VAL A 48 -22.80 -12.24 21.29
CA VAL A 48 -22.70 -11.15 20.32
C VAL A 48 -21.53 -11.45 19.40
N ARG A 49 -21.80 -11.49 18.11
CA ARG A 49 -20.78 -11.71 17.07
C ARG A 49 -20.98 -10.70 15.95
N ASP A 50 -19.89 -10.11 15.47
CA ASP A 50 -19.91 -9.28 14.28
C ASP A 50 -20.22 -10.14 13.05
N CYS A 51 -20.91 -9.59 12.06
CA CYS A 51 -21.22 -10.26 10.81
C CYS A 51 -20.00 -10.33 9.88
N VAL A 52 -19.00 -9.47 10.08
CA VAL A 52 -17.79 -9.37 9.27
C VAL A 52 -16.55 -9.51 10.17
N ASP A 53 -15.83 -10.60 9.99
CA ASP A 53 -14.55 -10.82 10.65
C ASP A 53 -13.45 -9.95 10.04
N LEU A 54 -12.40 -9.59 10.81
CA LEU A 54 -11.24 -8.83 10.34
C LEU A 54 -10.62 -9.44 9.09
N LYS A 55 -10.52 -10.77 9.02
CA LYS A 55 -10.00 -11.52 7.87
C LYS A 55 -10.76 -11.24 6.59
N ARG A 56 -12.09 -11.11 6.65
CA ARG A 56 -12.93 -10.75 5.50
C ARG A 56 -12.73 -9.32 5.06
N VAL A 57 -12.53 -8.41 6.00
CA VAL A 57 -12.17 -7.01 5.67
C VAL A 57 -10.85 -6.98 4.91
N MET A 58 -9.83 -7.69 5.41
CA MET A 58 -8.51 -7.74 4.80
C MET A 58 -8.52 -8.37 3.40
N ILE A 59 -9.29 -9.45 3.18
CA ILE A 59 -9.38 -10.05 1.85
C ILE A 59 -10.03 -9.12 0.83
N MET A 60 -10.97 -8.27 1.24
CA MET A 60 -11.57 -7.27 0.34
C MET A 60 -10.53 -6.25 -0.13
N VAL A 61 -9.60 -5.85 0.72
CA VAL A 61 -8.49 -4.97 0.33
C VAL A 61 -7.54 -5.68 -0.64
N VAL A 62 -7.21 -6.95 -0.37
CA VAL A 62 -6.38 -7.76 -1.29
C VAL A 62 -7.06 -7.88 -2.65
N LEU A 63 -8.36 -8.17 -2.70
CA LEU A 63 -9.12 -8.25 -3.95
C LEU A 63 -9.16 -6.90 -4.70
N ALA A 64 -9.23 -5.79 -3.97
CA ALA A 64 -9.20 -4.46 -4.55
C ALA A 64 -7.83 -4.10 -5.16
N LEU A 65 -6.75 -4.72 -4.69
CA LEU A 65 -5.39 -4.55 -5.22
C LEU A 65 -5.12 -5.42 -6.46
N VAL A 66 -5.90 -6.50 -6.69
CA VAL A 66 -5.69 -7.43 -7.81
C VAL A 66 -5.67 -6.75 -9.18
N PRO A 67 -6.58 -5.84 -9.54
CA PRO A 67 -6.53 -5.15 -10.83
C PRO A 67 -5.21 -4.38 -11.04
N ALA A 68 -4.74 -3.67 -10.02
CA ALA A 68 -3.47 -2.92 -10.07
C ALA A 68 -2.28 -3.88 -10.19
N MET A 69 -2.29 -5.00 -9.47
CA MET A 69 -1.27 -6.04 -9.55
C MET A 69 -1.19 -6.66 -10.96
N LEU A 70 -2.31 -7.09 -11.51
CA LEU A 70 -2.35 -7.74 -12.83
C LEU A 70 -1.87 -6.80 -13.93
N PHE A 71 -2.35 -5.55 -13.90
CA PHE A 71 -1.88 -4.54 -14.84
C PHE A 71 -0.38 -4.26 -14.66
N GLY A 72 0.09 -4.13 -13.42
CA GLY A 72 1.49 -3.86 -13.11
C GLY A 72 2.43 -4.98 -13.57
N ILE A 73 2.04 -6.24 -13.43
CA ILE A 73 2.80 -7.38 -13.96
C ILE A 73 2.94 -7.28 -15.48
N TRP A 74 1.84 -7.01 -16.18
CA TRP A 74 1.87 -6.81 -17.63
C TRP A 74 2.74 -5.61 -18.01
N ASN A 75 2.54 -4.44 -17.35
CA ASN A 75 3.29 -3.22 -17.64
C ASN A 75 4.81 -3.37 -17.41
N THR A 76 5.21 -4.13 -16.38
CA THR A 76 6.64 -4.44 -16.12
C THR A 76 7.29 -5.12 -17.31
N GLY A 77 6.64 -6.11 -17.91
CA GLY A 77 7.13 -6.76 -19.12
C GLY A 77 7.06 -5.88 -20.36
N TYR A 78 6.01 -5.07 -20.48
CA TYR A 78 5.81 -4.12 -21.58
C TYR A 78 6.92 -3.05 -21.62
N GLN A 79 7.22 -2.43 -20.48
CA GLN A 79 8.31 -1.45 -20.38
C GLN A 79 9.67 -2.08 -20.70
N HIS A 80 9.91 -3.33 -20.29
CA HIS A 80 11.11 -4.05 -20.66
C HIS A 80 11.18 -4.29 -22.17
N SER A 81 10.09 -4.75 -22.81
CA SER A 81 10.08 -4.98 -24.27
C SER A 81 10.35 -3.70 -25.06
N LEU A 82 9.80 -2.56 -24.61
CA LEU A 82 10.08 -1.25 -25.21
C LEU A 82 11.55 -0.83 -25.03
N ALA A 83 12.10 -1.01 -23.83
CA ALA A 83 13.48 -0.61 -23.53
C ALA A 83 14.53 -1.34 -24.37
N PHE A 84 14.26 -2.60 -24.71
CA PHE A 84 15.18 -3.46 -25.46
C PHE A 84 14.77 -3.70 -26.93
N GLY A 85 13.70 -3.02 -27.40
CA GLY A 85 13.21 -3.16 -28.78
C GLY A 85 12.76 -4.58 -29.13
N LEU A 86 12.21 -5.32 -28.16
CA LEU A 86 11.80 -6.71 -28.33
C LEU A 86 10.35 -6.79 -28.82
N GLU A 87 10.12 -7.49 -29.91
CA GLU A 87 8.77 -7.77 -30.44
C GLU A 87 8.15 -8.97 -29.71
N TRP A 88 7.82 -8.81 -28.44
CA TRP A 88 7.22 -9.88 -27.62
C TRP A 88 5.71 -9.98 -27.80
N GLY A 89 5.20 -11.20 -27.76
CA GLY A 89 3.76 -11.45 -27.69
C GLY A 89 3.20 -11.11 -26.30
N PHE A 90 1.87 -11.01 -26.20
CA PHE A 90 1.20 -10.69 -24.94
C PHE A 90 1.62 -11.63 -23.78
N TRP A 91 1.70 -12.92 -24.03
CA TRP A 91 2.06 -13.91 -23.01
C TRP A 91 3.53 -13.84 -22.59
N ASP A 92 4.43 -13.49 -23.49
CA ASP A 92 5.86 -13.32 -23.18
C ASP A 92 6.05 -12.12 -22.25
N ILE A 93 5.34 -11.02 -22.51
CA ILE A 93 5.31 -9.82 -21.69
C ILE A 93 4.82 -10.15 -20.27
N VAL A 94 3.68 -10.84 -20.15
CA VAL A 94 3.10 -11.23 -18.86
C VAL A 94 4.02 -12.19 -18.11
N LEU A 95 4.60 -13.16 -18.79
CA LEU A 95 5.49 -14.14 -18.17
C LEU A 95 6.77 -13.48 -17.62
N TYR A 96 7.37 -12.56 -18.38
CA TYR A 96 8.53 -11.81 -17.91
C TYR A 96 8.20 -10.98 -16.67
N GLY A 97 7.10 -10.21 -16.72
CA GLY A 97 6.65 -9.42 -15.57
C GLY A 97 6.38 -10.29 -14.34
N LEU A 98 5.75 -11.44 -14.53
CA LEU A 98 5.51 -12.39 -13.44
C LEU A 98 6.80 -12.92 -12.81
N ILE A 99 7.78 -13.32 -13.63
CA ILE A 99 9.09 -13.82 -13.16
C ILE A 99 9.82 -12.74 -12.35
N LYS A 100 9.66 -11.47 -12.71
CA LYS A 100 10.29 -10.35 -12.00
C LYS A 100 9.57 -9.98 -10.70
N VAL A 101 8.25 -9.95 -10.71
CA VAL A 101 7.43 -9.49 -9.58
C VAL A 101 7.19 -10.59 -8.55
N LEU A 102 7.05 -11.86 -8.96
CA LEU A 102 6.78 -12.98 -8.06
C LEU A 102 7.80 -13.15 -6.93
N PRO A 103 9.14 -13.05 -7.16
CA PRO A 103 10.12 -13.15 -6.07
C PRO A 103 9.94 -12.07 -4.99
N LEU A 104 9.52 -10.86 -5.36
CA LEU A 104 9.25 -9.79 -4.40
C LEU A 104 8.08 -10.15 -3.48
N TYR A 105 7.01 -10.75 -4.04
CA TYR A 105 5.88 -11.27 -3.26
C TYR A 105 6.31 -12.39 -2.31
N ILE A 106 7.07 -13.36 -2.83
CA ILE A 106 7.54 -14.50 -2.02
C ILE A 106 8.36 -13.99 -0.83
N VAL A 107 9.31 -13.10 -1.04
CA VAL A 107 10.15 -12.54 0.03
C VAL A 107 9.32 -11.71 1.01
N SER A 108 8.43 -10.85 0.50
CA SER A 108 7.57 -10.04 1.35
C SER A 108 6.73 -10.91 2.30
N TYR A 109 6.00 -11.89 1.78
CA TYR A 109 5.17 -12.77 2.59
C TYR A 109 5.98 -13.70 3.49
N LEU A 110 7.06 -14.30 2.99
CA LEU A 110 7.86 -15.23 3.78
C LEU A 110 8.50 -14.55 4.98
N VAL A 111 9.10 -13.38 4.77
CA VAL A 111 9.76 -12.64 5.87
C VAL A 111 8.73 -12.05 6.81
N GLY A 112 7.71 -11.38 6.30
CA GLY A 112 6.75 -10.67 7.15
C GLY A 112 5.84 -11.60 7.95
N LEU A 113 5.22 -12.60 7.30
CA LEU A 113 4.44 -13.61 8.03
C LEU A 113 5.31 -14.45 8.95
N GLY A 114 6.55 -14.77 8.53
CA GLY A 114 7.50 -15.49 9.37
C GLY A 114 7.76 -14.77 10.69
N ILE A 115 7.97 -13.46 10.66
CA ILE A 115 8.17 -12.64 11.87
C ILE A 115 6.88 -12.60 12.70
N GLU A 116 5.71 -12.40 12.09
CA GLU A 116 4.44 -12.39 12.82
C GLU A 116 4.15 -13.73 13.51
N PHE A 117 4.39 -14.84 12.83
CA PHE A 117 4.21 -16.16 13.42
C PHE A 117 5.16 -16.40 14.61
N VAL A 118 6.43 -16.00 14.47
CA VAL A 118 7.39 -16.10 15.57
C VAL A 118 7.00 -15.19 16.74
N SER A 119 6.58 -13.96 16.46
CA SER A 119 6.14 -13.02 17.49
C SER A 119 4.90 -13.53 18.23
N ALA A 120 3.88 -13.99 17.50
CA ALA A 120 2.66 -14.56 18.08
C ALA A 120 2.97 -15.79 18.95
N GLN A 121 3.90 -16.62 18.52
CA GLN A 121 4.33 -17.79 19.25
C GLN A 121 5.04 -17.43 20.57
N ILE A 122 5.92 -16.42 20.55
CA ILE A 122 6.64 -15.94 21.75
C ILE A 122 5.66 -15.26 22.72
N GLN A 123 4.73 -14.46 22.23
CA GLN A 123 3.76 -13.72 23.04
C GLN A 123 2.57 -14.59 23.47
N GLY A 124 2.35 -15.74 22.84
CA GLY A 124 1.29 -16.69 23.18
C GLY A 124 -0.11 -16.23 22.79
N HIS A 125 -0.24 -15.34 21.80
CA HIS A 125 -1.51 -14.90 21.26
C HIS A 125 -1.79 -15.51 19.87
N GLU A 126 -3.02 -15.36 19.38
CA GLU A 126 -3.40 -15.76 18.03
C GLU A 126 -2.73 -14.85 16.97
N VAL A 127 -2.39 -15.42 15.83
CA VAL A 127 -1.81 -14.67 14.71
C VAL A 127 -2.89 -13.79 14.08
N ASN A 128 -2.65 -12.50 14.04
CA ASN A 128 -3.52 -11.55 13.37
C ASN A 128 -3.09 -11.38 11.91
N GLU A 129 -3.97 -11.69 10.96
CA GLU A 129 -3.66 -11.74 9.53
C GLU A 129 -3.57 -10.35 8.83
N GLY A 130 -3.35 -9.28 9.60
CA GLY A 130 -3.21 -7.92 9.05
C GLY A 130 -2.04 -7.76 8.09
N TYR A 131 -1.03 -8.63 8.17
CA TYR A 131 0.10 -8.59 7.25
C TYR A 131 -0.25 -9.02 5.82
N LEU A 132 -1.36 -9.73 5.60
CA LEU A 132 -1.78 -10.12 4.25
C LEU A 132 -1.90 -8.90 3.32
N VAL A 133 -2.42 -7.79 3.81
CA VAL A 133 -2.53 -6.53 3.06
C VAL A 133 -1.16 -5.89 2.88
N SER A 134 -0.35 -5.78 3.94
CA SER A 134 0.99 -5.19 3.86
C SER A 134 1.90 -5.99 2.93
N GLY A 135 1.84 -7.32 3.01
CA GLY A 135 2.60 -8.22 2.14
C GLY A 135 2.23 -8.09 0.66
N MET A 136 0.98 -7.75 0.36
CA MET A 136 0.50 -7.46 -0.99
C MET A 136 0.92 -6.07 -1.47
N LEU A 137 0.87 -5.06 -0.58
CA LEU A 137 1.20 -3.67 -0.91
C LEU A 137 2.70 -3.47 -1.18
N ILE A 138 3.59 -4.09 -0.39
CA ILE A 138 5.04 -3.87 -0.47
C ILE A 138 5.58 -4.09 -1.88
N PRO A 139 5.36 -5.24 -2.55
CA PRO A 139 5.85 -5.46 -3.91
C PRO A 139 5.29 -4.49 -4.96
N LEU A 140 4.11 -3.93 -4.70
CA LEU A 140 3.45 -2.98 -5.61
C LEU A 140 4.06 -1.57 -5.58
N ILE A 141 4.76 -1.21 -4.51
CA ILE A 141 5.30 0.14 -4.29
C ILE A 141 6.83 0.22 -4.37
N VAL A 142 7.52 -0.90 -4.49
CA VAL A 142 8.98 -0.93 -4.62
C VAL A 142 9.38 -1.10 -6.10
N PRO A 143 10.59 -0.64 -6.50
CA PRO A 143 11.13 -0.92 -7.82
C PRO A 143 11.30 -2.43 -8.05
N VAL A 144 11.16 -2.84 -9.32
CA VAL A 144 11.15 -4.25 -9.72
C VAL A 144 12.49 -4.96 -9.49
N ASP A 145 13.60 -4.26 -9.68
CA ASP A 145 14.96 -4.82 -9.58
C ASP A 145 15.63 -4.59 -8.22
N VAL A 146 14.83 -4.27 -7.17
CA VAL A 146 15.36 -4.19 -5.79
C VAL A 146 15.94 -5.54 -5.38
N PRO A 147 17.19 -5.60 -4.87
CA PRO A 147 17.78 -6.83 -4.36
C PRO A 147 16.93 -7.45 -3.24
N LEU A 148 16.62 -8.74 -3.37
CA LEU A 148 15.70 -9.45 -2.47
C LEU A 148 16.13 -9.40 -1.00
N TRP A 149 17.44 -9.40 -0.73
CA TRP A 149 17.97 -9.31 0.63
C TRP A 149 17.72 -7.92 1.26
N MET A 150 17.80 -6.83 0.46
CA MET A 150 17.48 -5.48 0.93
C MET A 150 15.99 -5.38 1.27
N LEU A 151 15.13 -5.93 0.40
CA LEU A 151 13.70 -6.03 0.67
C LEU A 151 13.41 -6.82 1.93
N ALA A 152 14.08 -7.96 2.15
CA ALA A 152 13.91 -8.77 3.34
C ALA A 152 14.24 -8.01 4.64
N ILE A 153 15.36 -7.27 4.66
CA ILE A 153 15.75 -6.44 5.81
C ILE A 153 14.75 -5.31 6.05
N ALA A 154 14.30 -4.65 4.98
CA ALA A 154 13.34 -3.55 5.09
C ALA A 154 11.97 -4.03 5.61
N VAL A 155 11.49 -5.18 5.13
CA VAL A 155 10.27 -5.83 5.62
C VAL A 155 10.44 -6.21 7.09
N ALA A 156 11.56 -6.83 7.45
CA ALA A 156 11.84 -7.19 8.85
C ALA A 156 11.83 -5.97 9.77
N PHE A 157 12.49 -4.89 9.36
CA PHE A 157 12.49 -3.63 10.10
C PHE A 157 11.07 -3.09 10.28
N ALA A 158 10.30 -3.01 9.21
CA ALA A 158 8.95 -2.45 9.24
C ALA A 158 7.99 -3.28 10.10
N VAL A 159 8.09 -4.62 10.04
CA VAL A 159 7.23 -5.51 10.83
C VAL A 159 7.63 -5.48 12.30
N ILE A 160 8.91 -5.61 12.61
CA ILE A 160 9.38 -5.63 14.01
C ILE A 160 9.15 -4.28 14.66
N ILE A 161 9.74 -3.21 14.10
CA ILE A 161 9.76 -1.87 14.71
C ILE A 161 8.43 -1.13 14.47
N GLY A 162 7.84 -1.26 13.28
CA GLY A 162 6.63 -0.51 12.94
C GLY A 162 5.34 -1.16 13.43
N LYS A 163 5.35 -2.46 13.77
CA LYS A 163 4.13 -3.19 14.12
C LYS A 163 4.26 -3.96 15.44
N GLU A 164 5.18 -4.93 15.54
CA GLU A 164 5.24 -5.85 16.68
C GLU A 164 5.63 -5.16 17.99
N VAL A 165 6.55 -4.19 17.96
CA VAL A 165 6.96 -3.40 19.12
C VAL A 165 5.79 -2.62 19.73
N PHE A 166 4.82 -2.19 18.90
CA PHE A 166 3.63 -1.47 19.38
C PHE A 166 2.49 -2.38 19.85
N GLY A 167 2.61 -3.71 19.69
CA GLY A 167 1.60 -4.67 20.13
C GLY A 167 0.91 -5.45 19.00
N GLY A 168 1.43 -5.38 17.79
CA GLY A 168 0.95 -6.15 16.65
C GLY A 168 -0.13 -5.46 15.83
N THR A 169 -0.96 -6.24 15.14
CA THR A 169 -2.00 -5.74 14.23
C THR A 169 -3.03 -4.90 14.98
N GLY A 170 -3.29 -3.70 14.49
CA GLY A 170 -4.25 -2.76 15.05
C GLY A 170 -3.67 -1.77 16.07
N MET A 171 -2.41 -1.94 16.48
CA MET A 171 -1.70 -1.04 17.40
C MET A 171 -0.57 -0.25 16.73
N ASN A 172 -0.31 -0.51 15.46
CA ASN A 172 0.72 0.17 14.70
C ASN A 172 0.36 1.65 14.44
N ILE A 173 1.34 2.53 14.65
CA ILE A 173 1.20 3.98 14.40
C ILE A 173 1.33 4.27 12.91
N TRP A 174 2.26 3.61 12.23
CA TRP A 174 2.55 3.79 10.80
C TRP A 174 2.12 2.59 9.98
N ASN A 175 1.78 2.84 8.72
CA ASN A 175 1.53 1.77 7.76
C ASN A 175 2.83 1.00 7.48
N PRO A 176 2.90 -0.34 7.71
CA PRO A 176 4.13 -1.11 7.57
C PRO A 176 4.68 -1.14 6.13
N ALA A 177 3.81 -1.08 5.11
CA ALA A 177 4.25 -1.06 3.73
C ALA A 177 5.00 0.25 3.40
N LEU A 178 4.46 1.40 3.84
CA LEU A 178 5.13 2.69 3.69
C LEU A 178 6.42 2.78 4.50
N LEU A 179 6.44 2.20 5.69
CA LEU A 179 7.66 2.16 6.51
C LEU A 179 8.76 1.31 5.85
N THR A 180 8.39 0.18 5.21
CA THR A 180 9.31 -0.62 4.38
C THR A 180 9.92 0.21 3.25
N ARG A 181 9.08 0.94 2.51
CA ARG A 181 9.54 1.81 1.43
C ARG A 181 10.42 2.94 1.93
N ALA A 182 10.05 3.57 3.06
CA ALA A 182 10.86 4.62 3.69
C ALA A 182 12.25 4.11 4.10
N PHE A 183 12.31 2.94 4.73
CA PHE A 183 13.59 2.31 5.08
C PHE A 183 14.47 2.09 3.86
N LEU A 184 13.91 1.52 2.76
CA LEU A 184 14.65 1.30 1.52
C LEU A 184 15.13 2.62 0.92
N PHE A 185 14.27 3.64 0.89
CA PHE A 185 14.60 4.94 0.32
C PHE A 185 15.75 5.65 1.06
N PHE A 186 15.71 5.64 2.40
CA PHE A 186 16.75 6.30 3.19
C PHE A 186 18.04 5.48 3.31
N SER A 187 17.95 4.15 3.34
CA SER A 187 19.13 3.28 3.47
C SER A 187 19.81 2.98 2.13
N TYR A 188 19.03 2.89 1.04
CA TYR A 188 19.51 2.49 -0.29
C TYR A 188 18.93 3.40 -1.39
N PRO A 189 19.18 4.72 -1.35
CA PRO A 189 18.56 5.68 -2.26
C PRO A 189 18.88 5.40 -3.74
N SER A 190 20.06 4.89 -4.08
CA SER A 190 20.45 4.53 -5.44
C SER A 190 19.64 3.40 -6.07
N LYS A 191 18.95 2.58 -5.25
CA LYS A 191 18.08 1.49 -5.71
C LYS A 191 16.59 1.85 -5.69
N MET A 192 16.27 3.02 -5.14
CA MET A 192 14.88 3.50 -4.98
C MET A 192 14.60 4.75 -5.82
N SER A 193 15.63 5.42 -6.33
CA SER A 193 15.54 6.65 -7.10
C SER A 193 16.47 6.61 -8.30
N GLY A 194 16.08 7.28 -9.37
CA GLY A 194 16.83 7.33 -10.63
C GLY A 194 16.04 6.74 -11.79
N ASP A 195 16.55 6.93 -13.00
CA ASP A 195 15.85 6.58 -14.24
C ASP A 195 15.93 5.07 -14.57
N ALA A 196 16.95 4.37 -14.07
CA ALA A 196 17.20 2.98 -14.42
C ALA A 196 16.48 1.96 -13.51
N VAL A 197 15.91 2.39 -12.38
CA VAL A 197 15.39 1.48 -11.35
C VAL A 197 13.95 1.00 -11.61
N TRP A 198 13.20 1.72 -12.45
CA TRP A 198 11.77 1.46 -12.68
C TRP A 198 11.49 0.47 -13.82
N VAL A 199 12.49 0.16 -14.65
CA VAL A 199 12.35 -0.78 -15.75
C VAL A 199 13.24 -1.99 -15.49
N GLY A 200 12.64 -3.18 -15.48
CA GLY A 200 13.34 -4.42 -15.15
C GLY A 200 14.52 -4.71 -16.08
N GLY A 201 15.70 -4.91 -15.50
CA GLY A 201 16.93 -5.25 -16.22
C GLY A 201 17.69 -4.07 -16.84
N LEU A 202 17.17 -2.84 -16.75
CA LEU A 202 17.79 -1.67 -17.39
C LEU A 202 19.19 -1.37 -16.80
N GLU A 203 19.32 -1.42 -15.47
CA GLU A 203 20.60 -1.17 -14.80
C GLU A 203 21.71 -2.17 -15.20
N LYS A 204 21.32 -3.44 -15.40
CA LYS A 204 22.28 -4.51 -15.70
C LYS A 204 22.70 -4.59 -17.16
N ASN A 205 21.82 -4.17 -18.07
CA ASN A 205 21.99 -4.33 -19.52
C ASN A 205 21.94 -2.98 -20.25
N ALA A 206 22.45 -1.92 -19.66
CA ALA A 206 22.44 -0.57 -20.22
C ALA A 206 23.01 -0.46 -21.65
N ALA A 207 23.95 -1.32 -22.01
CA ALA A 207 24.55 -1.35 -23.35
C ALA A 207 23.64 -1.93 -24.46
N GLN A 208 22.51 -2.56 -24.10
CA GLN A 208 21.57 -3.20 -25.03
C GLN A 208 20.26 -2.40 -25.16
N VAL A 209 20.17 -1.27 -24.50
CA VAL A 209 18.99 -0.41 -24.52
C VAL A 209 18.90 0.31 -25.86
N VAL A 210 17.67 0.45 -26.37
CA VAL A 210 17.39 1.17 -27.62
C VAL A 210 17.78 2.65 -27.46
N ASP A 211 18.43 3.21 -28.48
CA ASP A 211 18.81 4.60 -28.48
C ASP A 211 17.59 5.54 -28.27
N GLY A 212 17.73 6.47 -27.33
CA GLY A 212 16.68 7.42 -26.99
C GLY A 212 15.64 6.94 -25.97
N PHE A 213 15.70 5.69 -25.50
CA PHE A 213 14.84 5.23 -24.41
C PHE A 213 15.36 5.72 -23.05
N THR A 214 14.48 6.32 -22.25
CA THR A 214 14.77 6.68 -20.88
C THR A 214 13.81 5.93 -19.96
N GLY A 215 14.29 5.34 -18.87
CA GLY A 215 13.47 4.70 -17.84
C GLY A 215 12.88 5.71 -16.84
N ALA A 216 13.01 7.01 -17.12
CA ALA A 216 12.53 8.08 -16.26
C ALA A 216 11.01 8.04 -16.12
N THR A 217 10.51 8.25 -14.89
CA THR A 217 9.08 8.36 -14.65
C THR A 217 8.57 9.75 -15.04
N PRO A 218 7.26 9.92 -15.31
CA PRO A 218 6.66 11.24 -15.56
C PRO A 218 6.97 12.29 -14.49
N LEU A 219 7.23 11.87 -13.24
CA LEU A 219 7.61 12.77 -12.14
C LEU A 219 9.00 13.42 -12.33
N ALA A 220 9.86 12.87 -13.16
CA ALA A 220 11.16 13.47 -13.49
C ALA A 220 11.03 14.64 -14.49
N ALA A 221 9.88 14.78 -15.17
CA ALA A 221 9.61 15.83 -16.12
C ALA A 221 8.73 16.94 -15.50
N PRO A 222 9.29 18.09 -15.12
CA PRO A 222 8.54 19.14 -14.40
C PRO A 222 7.66 20.01 -15.29
N SER A 223 7.66 19.80 -16.63
CA SER A 223 6.93 20.62 -17.59
C SER A 223 6.18 19.77 -18.63
N ILE A 224 5.16 20.36 -19.28
CA ILE A 224 4.40 19.71 -20.36
C ILE A 224 5.33 19.35 -21.54
N ASP A 225 6.24 20.26 -21.89
CA ASP A 225 7.20 20.02 -22.98
C ASP A 225 8.19 18.89 -22.62
N GLY A 226 8.57 18.78 -21.35
CA GLY A 226 9.37 17.67 -20.84
C GLY A 226 8.64 16.32 -20.94
N LEU A 227 7.35 16.29 -20.59
CA LEU A 227 6.51 15.08 -20.73
C LEU A 227 6.34 14.67 -22.19
N ASN A 228 6.07 15.63 -23.07
CA ASN A 228 5.94 15.38 -24.52
C ASN A 228 7.26 14.90 -25.13
N SER A 229 8.38 15.48 -24.72
CA SER A 229 9.72 15.05 -25.21
C SER A 229 10.08 13.64 -24.72
N ALA A 230 9.61 13.25 -23.53
CA ALA A 230 9.75 11.90 -23.02
C ALA A 230 8.72 10.92 -23.61
N GLY A 231 7.80 11.38 -24.46
CA GLY A 231 6.76 10.57 -25.10
C GLY A 231 5.57 10.20 -24.20
N TYR A 232 5.35 10.93 -23.10
CA TYR A 232 4.27 10.63 -22.15
C TYR A 232 3.07 11.56 -22.40
N SER A 233 1.99 11.00 -22.92
CA SER A 233 0.70 11.71 -22.99
C SER A 233 -0.11 11.54 -21.71
N LEU A 234 -1.12 12.42 -21.51
CA LEU A 234 -2.06 12.25 -20.41
C LEU A 234 -2.81 10.91 -20.46
N CYS A 235 -3.11 10.43 -21.68
CA CYS A 235 -3.76 9.13 -21.87
C CYS A 235 -2.87 7.99 -21.41
N ASP A 236 -1.57 8.02 -21.70
CA ASP A 236 -0.62 7.00 -21.28
C ASP A 236 -0.51 6.94 -19.75
N MET A 237 -0.54 8.10 -19.08
CA MET A 237 -0.54 8.19 -17.63
C MET A 237 -1.85 7.65 -17.01
N ILE A 238 -3.00 7.84 -17.67
CA ILE A 238 -4.28 7.31 -17.17
C ILE A 238 -4.38 5.79 -17.38
N ILE A 239 -3.97 5.30 -18.55
CA ILE A 239 -3.95 3.86 -18.86
C ILE A 239 -2.89 3.19 -18.00
N GLY A 240 -1.70 3.81 -17.86
CA GLY A 240 -0.61 3.32 -17.05
C GLY A 240 0.55 2.72 -17.85
N THR A 241 0.66 2.97 -19.16
CA THR A 241 1.76 2.53 -20.03
C THR A 241 3.03 3.36 -19.84
N ILE A 242 3.36 3.66 -18.61
CA ILE A 242 4.48 4.48 -18.16
C ILE A 242 5.41 3.68 -17.24
N PRO A 243 6.71 4.01 -17.16
CA PRO A 243 7.60 3.43 -16.15
C PRO A 243 7.20 3.91 -14.75
N GLY A 244 7.31 3.00 -13.76
CA GLY A 244 6.96 3.30 -12.37
C GLY A 244 6.93 2.04 -11.50
N SER A 245 6.50 2.20 -10.25
CA SER A 245 6.26 1.06 -9.35
C SER A 245 5.15 0.16 -9.89
N VAL A 246 5.23 -1.14 -9.59
CA VAL A 246 4.34 -2.16 -10.18
C VAL A 246 2.85 -1.82 -10.05
N GLY A 247 2.41 -1.35 -8.88
CA GLY A 247 0.99 -1.07 -8.62
C GLY A 247 0.54 0.37 -8.91
N GLU A 248 1.46 1.31 -9.10
CA GLU A 248 1.14 2.75 -9.10
C GLU A 248 0.86 3.32 -10.49
N THR A 249 1.06 2.55 -11.56
CA THR A 249 1.06 3.06 -12.93
C THR A 249 -0.34 3.33 -13.50
N SER A 250 -1.31 2.42 -13.32
CA SER A 250 -2.62 2.53 -13.95
C SER A 250 -3.67 3.19 -13.06
N VAL A 251 -4.10 4.39 -13.43
CA VAL A 251 -5.21 5.10 -12.77
C VAL A 251 -6.51 4.30 -12.87
N ILE A 252 -6.79 3.65 -14.00
CA ILE A 252 -8.01 2.86 -14.22
C ILE A 252 -8.06 1.68 -13.24
N ALA A 253 -6.97 0.94 -13.12
CA ALA A 253 -6.89 -0.21 -12.22
C ALA A 253 -7.04 0.21 -10.74
N ILE A 254 -6.43 1.34 -10.35
CA ILE A 254 -6.57 1.91 -9.01
C ILE A 254 -8.02 2.32 -8.73
N LEU A 255 -8.70 2.98 -9.69
CA LEU A 255 -10.10 3.39 -9.54
C LEU A 255 -11.05 2.20 -9.42
N LEU A 256 -10.80 1.10 -10.14
CA LEU A 256 -11.58 -0.14 -9.96
C LEU A 256 -11.46 -0.66 -8.52
N GLY A 257 -10.26 -0.66 -7.97
CA GLY A 257 -10.03 -0.99 -6.56
C GLY A 257 -10.72 -0.02 -5.59
N ALA A 258 -10.68 1.29 -5.88
CA ALA A 258 -11.36 2.30 -5.08
C ALA A 258 -12.88 2.09 -5.04
N ILE A 259 -13.50 1.80 -6.20
CA ILE A 259 -14.95 1.50 -6.29
C ILE A 259 -15.29 0.30 -5.42
N LEU A 260 -14.51 -0.78 -5.47
CA LEU A 260 -14.74 -1.97 -4.67
C LEU A 260 -14.63 -1.66 -3.16
N LEU A 261 -13.60 -0.91 -2.74
CA LEU A 261 -13.40 -0.54 -1.34
C LEU A 261 -14.48 0.40 -0.80
N ILE A 262 -14.97 1.33 -1.62
CA ILE A 262 -16.08 2.22 -1.24
C ILE A 262 -17.39 1.44 -1.18
N TRP A 263 -17.65 0.56 -2.14
CA TRP A 263 -18.87 -0.25 -2.17
C TRP A 263 -18.97 -1.21 -0.99
N THR A 264 -17.86 -1.82 -0.61
CA THR A 264 -17.79 -2.71 0.57
C THR A 264 -17.77 -1.94 1.90
N GLY A 265 -17.58 -0.62 1.87
CA GLY A 265 -17.50 0.22 3.07
C GLY A 265 -16.22 0.05 3.89
N VAL A 266 -15.21 -0.64 3.34
CA VAL A 266 -13.93 -0.87 4.01
C VAL A 266 -13.09 0.40 4.07
N ALA A 267 -13.04 1.16 2.98
CA ALA A 267 -12.30 2.40 2.92
C ALA A 267 -13.20 3.64 3.00
N SER A 268 -12.68 4.71 3.61
CA SER A 268 -13.39 5.97 3.74
C SER A 268 -13.29 6.83 2.47
N TRP A 269 -14.40 7.00 1.76
CA TRP A 269 -14.48 7.90 0.61
C TRP A 269 -14.13 9.35 0.96
N LYS A 270 -14.33 9.77 2.24
CA LYS A 270 -14.03 11.11 2.72
C LYS A 270 -12.54 11.40 2.69
N ILE A 271 -11.71 10.43 3.10
CA ILE A 271 -10.26 10.55 3.03
C ILE A 271 -9.81 10.63 1.57
N MET A 272 -10.33 9.75 0.71
CA MET A 272 -9.97 9.75 -0.72
C MET A 272 -10.30 11.08 -1.37
N PHE A 273 -11.55 11.53 -1.21
CA PHE A 273 -12.01 12.78 -1.83
C PHE A 273 -11.27 14.01 -1.30
N SER A 274 -11.09 14.11 0.03
CA SER A 274 -10.39 15.25 0.62
C SER A 274 -8.90 15.29 0.24
N SER A 275 -8.25 14.14 0.07
CA SER A 275 -6.87 14.07 -0.40
C SER A 275 -6.74 14.56 -1.84
N VAL A 276 -7.66 14.16 -2.72
CA VAL A 276 -7.72 14.69 -4.11
C VAL A 276 -7.93 16.20 -4.12
N VAL A 277 -8.86 16.71 -3.30
CA VAL A 277 -9.11 18.17 -3.20
C VAL A 277 -7.86 18.89 -2.68
N GLY A 278 -7.18 18.37 -1.66
CA GLY A 278 -5.93 18.93 -1.13
C GLY A 278 -4.81 18.98 -2.18
N GLY A 279 -4.64 17.88 -2.93
CA GLY A 279 -3.67 17.79 -4.02
C GLY A 279 -3.97 18.78 -5.15
N LEU A 280 -5.23 18.89 -5.58
CA LEU A 280 -5.65 19.88 -6.59
C LEU A 280 -5.43 21.31 -6.12
N ALA A 281 -5.80 21.62 -4.88
CA ALA A 281 -5.67 22.97 -4.32
C ALA A 281 -4.22 23.47 -4.39
N ILE A 282 -3.28 22.65 -3.90
CA ILE A 282 -1.85 22.99 -3.92
C ILE A 282 -1.28 22.92 -5.35
N GLY A 283 -1.70 21.94 -6.16
CA GLY A 283 -1.25 21.83 -7.54
C GLY A 283 -1.62 23.05 -8.38
N TYR A 284 -2.87 23.55 -8.29
CA TYR A 284 -3.27 24.78 -8.96
C TYR A 284 -2.66 26.05 -8.34
N LEU A 285 -2.45 26.06 -7.03
CA LEU A 285 -1.72 27.16 -6.36
C LEU A 285 -0.28 27.23 -6.89
N GLY A 286 0.43 26.12 -6.96
CA GLY A 286 1.77 26.04 -7.50
C GLY A 286 1.84 26.49 -8.96
N TYR A 287 0.87 26.09 -9.79
CA TYR A 287 0.74 26.53 -11.16
C TYR A 287 0.49 28.04 -11.26
N ALA A 288 -0.41 28.59 -10.46
CA ALA A 288 -0.73 30.03 -10.44
C ALA A 288 0.43 30.91 -9.97
N VAL A 289 1.27 30.42 -9.06
CA VAL A 289 2.46 31.11 -8.57
C VAL A 289 3.68 30.94 -9.50
N GLY A 290 3.56 30.08 -10.52
CA GLY A 290 4.65 29.77 -11.46
C GLY A 290 5.75 28.87 -10.86
N ALA A 291 5.42 28.12 -9.79
CA ALA A 291 6.34 27.15 -9.20
C ALA A 291 6.40 25.83 -9.99
N THR A 292 5.41 25.59 -10.83
CA THR A 292 5.35 24.43 -11.77
C THR A 292 4.61 24.82 -13.03
N ASP A 293 5.03 24.29 -14.18
CA ASP A 293 4.36 24.49 -15.47
C ASP A 293 3.23 23.47 -15.69
N LEU A 294 3.05 22.52 -14.76
CA LEU A 294 2.04 21.48 -14.85
C LEU A 294 0.73 21.91 -14.16
N PRO A 295 -0.42 21.87 -14.85
CA PRO A 295 -1.72 22.05 -14.22
C PRO A 295 -1.96 21.05 -13.08
N GLY A 296 -2.70 21.45 -12.04
CA GLY A 296 -2.88 20.69 -10.82
C GLY A 296 -3.36 19.24 -11.00
N TYR A 297 -4.14 18.95 -12.05
CA TYR A 297 -4.65 17.59 -12.31
C TYR A 297 -3.55 16.60 -12.74
N TYR A 298 -2.43 17.06 -13.34
CA TYR A 298 -1.29 16.20 -13.62
C TYR A 298 -0.70 15.63 -12.35
N GLN A 299 -0.68 16.40 -11.25
CA GLN A 299 -0.17 15.96 -9.96
C GLN A 299 -0.92 14.75 -9.39
N LEU A 300 -2.17 14.54 -9.79
CA LEU A 300 -2.96 13.40 -9.34
C LEU A 300 -2.61 12.11 -10.09
N VAL A 301 -2.42 12.20 -11.42
CA VAL A 301 -2.20 11.02 -12.27
C VAL A 301 -0.75 10.57 -12.32
N MET A 302 0.19 11.44 -11.92
CA MET A 302 1.62 11.11 -11.89
C MET A 302 2.01 10.39 -10.61
N GLY A 303 2.83 9.34 -10.75
CA GLY A 303 3.39 8.58 -9.62
C GLY A 303 2.34 7.96 -8.71
N GLY A 304 2.72 7.65 -7.47
CA GLY A 304 1.90 6.94 -6.50
C GLY A 304 0.81 7.75 -5.79
N PHE A 305 0.41 8.94 -6.26
CA PHE A 305 -0.56 9.78 -5.55
C PHE A 305 -1.91 9.07 -5.37
N LEU A 306 -2.51 8.59 -6.45
CA LEU A 306 -3.81 7.91 -6.38
C LEU A 306 -3.71 6.56 -5.66
N PHE A 307 -2.64 5.81 -5.90
CA PHE A 307 -2.42 4.54 -5.20
C PHE A 307 -2.32 4.74 -3.69
N GLY A 308 -1.49 5.69 -3.26
CA GLY A 308 -1.36 6.05 -1.85
C GLY A 308 -2.66 6.57 -1.23
N THR A 309 -3.41 7.40 -1.96
CA THR A 309 -4.71 7.92 -1.53
C THR A 309 -5.74 6.82 -1.32
N VAL A 310 -5.81 5.83 -2.22
CA VAL A 310 -6.85 4.78 -2.20
C VAL A 310 -6.49 3.66 -1.23
N PHE A 311 -5.27 3.15 -1.24
CA PHE A 311 -4.91 1.91 -0.53
C PHE A 311 -4.13 2.11 0.75
N MET A 312 -3.51 3.29 0.94
CA MET A 312 -2.62 3.52 2.09
C MET A 312 -3.14 4.59 3.04
N ALA A 313 -3.64 5.71 2.52
CA ALA A 313 -4.20 6.78 3.36
C ALA A 313 -5.53 6.37 4.02
N THR A 314 -6.23 5.39 3.44
CA THR A 314 -7.49 4.85 3.97
C THR A 314 -7.32 3.67 4.90
N ASP A 315 -6.10 3.33 5.28
CA ASP A 315 -5.83 2.26 6.25
C ASP A 315 -6.61 2.50 7.54
N PRO A 316 -7.51 1.59 7.93
CA PRO A 316 -8.40 1.81 9.07
C PRO A 316 -7.66 1.89 10.42
N VAL A 317 -6.42 1.41 10.49
CA VAL A 317 -5.63 1.41 11.74
C VAL A 317 -4.92 2.75 11.93
N THR A 318 -4.26 3.26 10.89
CA THR A 318 -3.36 4.41 10.98
C THR A 318 -3.99 5.75 10.60
N SER A 319 -5.18 5.72 10.00
CA SER A 319 -5.90 6.95 9.61
C SER A 319 -6.73 7.54 10.74
N ALA A 320 -7.15 8.81 10.58
CA ALA A 320 -8.09 9.45 11.50
C ALA A 320 -9.44 8.72 11.54
N GLN A 321 -9.98 8.53 12.74
CA GLN A 321 -11.22 7.78 12.98
C GLN A 321 -12.47 8.66 13.02
N THR A 322 -12.33 9.92 13.48
CA THR A 322 -13.47 10.84 13.57
C THR A 322 -13.91 11.36 12.20
N GLU A 323 -15.21 11.57 12.02
CA GLU A 323 -15.77 11.99 10.75
C GLU A 323 -15.21 13.33 10.23
N CYS A 324 -15.00 14.31 11.13
CA CYS A 324 -14.31 15.56 10.82
C CYS A 324 -12.80 15.36 10.60
N GLY A 325 -12.20 14.48 11.41
CA GLY A 325 -10.78 14.17 11.31
C GLY A 325 -10.40 13.58 9.96
N LYS A 326 -11.26 12.72 9.39
CA LYS A 326 -11.06 12.14 8.04
C LYS A 326 -10.93 13.21 6.95
N TRP A 327 -11.71 14.27 7.00
CA TRP A 327 -11.62 15.39 6.05
C TRP A 327 -10.32 16.17 6.20
N ILE A 328 -9.94 16.50 7.44
CA ILE A 328 -8.70 17.24 7.73
C ILE A 328 -7.48 16.41 7.36
N TYR A 329 -7.45 15.15 7.79
CA TYR A 329 -6.38 14.20 7.55
C TYR A 329 -6.14 13.99 6.06
N GLY A 330 -7.19 13.68 5.29
CA GLY A 330 -7.07 13.46 3.85
C GLY A 330 -6.63 14.73 3.11
N PHE A 331 -7.22 15.91 3.41
CA PHE A 331 -6.82 17.17 2.80
C PHE A 331 -5.34 17.48 3.02
N LEU A 332 -4.85 17.29 4.25
CA LEU A 332 -3.45 17.55 4.58
C LEU A 332 -2.52 16.57 3.87
N ILE A 333 -2.88 15.29 3.74
CA ILE A 333 -2.08 14.33 2.95
C ILE A 333 -1.92 14.81 1.51
N GLY A 334 -3.03 15.13 0.83
CA GLY A 334 -2.98 15.58 -0.55
C GLY A 334 -2.18 16.87 -0.72
N ALA A 335 -2.41 17.84 0.17
CA ALA A 335 -1.70 19.10 0.17
C ALA A 335 -0.19 18.92 0.40
N LEU A 336 0.21 18.15 1.41
CA LEU A 336 1.61 17.89 1.72
C LEU A 336 2.32 17.12 0.60
N ALA A 337 1.68 16.10 0.04
CA ALA A 337 2.25 15.30 -1.05
C ALA A 337 2.61 16.18 -2.26
N VAL A 338 1.69 17.04 -2.67
CA VAL A 338 1.93 17.93 -3.83
C VAL A 338 2.88 19.07 -3.45
N THR A 339 2.85 19.58 -2.21
CA THR A 339 3.85 20.53 -1.72
C THR A 339 5.27 19.96 -1.85
N VAL A 340 5.49 18.73 -1.38
CA VAL A 340 6.80 18.07 -1.50
C VAL A 340 7.21 17.94 -2.97
N ARG A 341 6.30 17.55 -3.86
CA ARG A 341 6.58 17.39 -5.29
C ARG A 341 7.05 18.68 -5.96
N ILE A 342 6.37 19.79 -5.67
CA ILE A 342 6.64 21.06 -6.34
C ILE A 342 7.91 21.72 -5.80
N TRP A 343 8.12 21.69 -4.48
CA TRP A 343 9.21 22.42 -3.85
C TRP A 343 10.43 21.60 -3.45
N ASN A 344 10.36 20.26 -3.57
CA ASN A 344 11.49 19.37 -3.29
C ASN A 344 11.84 18.49 -4.49
N PRO A 345 12.68 18.98 -5.44
CA PRO A 345 13.09 18.22 -6.61
C PRO A 345 13.92 16.97 -6.28
N GLY A 346 14.53 16.90 -5.09
CA GLY A 346 15.30 15.74 -4.65
C GLY A 346 14.44 14.52 -4.29
N TYR A 347 13.13 14.73 -4.02
CA TYR A 347 12.18 13.65 -3.76
C TYR A 347 10.80 14.00 -4.31
N PRO A 348 10.59 13.87 -5.63
CA PRO A 348 9.36 14.34 -6.28
C PRO A 348 8.13 13.48 -5.97
N GLU A 349 8.26 12.33 -5.30
CA GLU A 349 7.12 11.45 -5.04
C GLU A 349 6.20 11.98 -3.94
N GLY A 350 6.74 12.41 -2.81
CA GLY A 350 6.04 13.09 -1.72
C GLY A 350 4.99 12.28 -0.95
N MET A 351 4.26 11.36 -1.60
CA MET A 351 3.08 10.70 -1.02
C MET A 351 3.41 9.83 0.18
N MET A 352 4.50 9.07 0.12
CA MET A 352 4.96 8.24 1.24
C MET A 352 5.21 9.06 2.50
N LEU A 353 5.97 10.17 2.37
CA LEU A 353 6.30 11.03 3.50
C LEU A 353 5.07 11.74 4.05
N ALA A 354 4.17 12.20 3.18
CA ALA A 354 2.93 12.85 3.58
C ALA A 354 2.04 11.92 4.42
N ILE A 355 1.86 10.66 3.99
CA ILE A 355 1.05 9.71 4.75
C ILE A 355 1.71 9.33 6.07
N LEU A 356 3.01 9.02 6.10
CA LEU A 356 3.72 8.68 7.34
C LEU A 356 3.68 9.83 8.36
N LEU A 357 3.87 11.07 7.89
CA LEU A 357 3.75 12.25 8.74
C LEU A 357 2.33 12.38 9.30
N MET A 358 1.32 12.27 8.43
CA MET A 358 -0.07 12.42 8.86
C MET A 358 -0.56 11.26 9.73
N ASN A 359 -0.05 10.04 9.57
CA ASN A 359 -0.30 8.93 10.48
C ASN A 359 0.13 9.28 11.91
N THR A 360 1.27 9.97 12.06
CA THR A 360 1.76 10.44 13.37
C THR A 360 0.81 11.48 13.98
N PHE A 361 0.19 12.33 13.16
CA PHE A 361 -0.72 13.38 13.62
C PHE A 361 -2.19 12.96 13.66
N ALA A 362 -2.56 11.80 13.13
CA ALA A 362 -3.94 11.32 13.11
C ALA A 362 -4.58 11.27 14.52
N PRO A 363 -3.92 10.71 15.55
CA PRO A 363 -4.48 10.71 16.92
C PRO A 363 -4.66 12.14 17.49
N LEU A 364 -3.78 13.06 17.15
CA LEU A 364 -3.86 14.46 17.58
C LEU A 364 -5.07 15.15 16.96
N ILE A 365 -5.30 14.94 15.66
CA ILE A 365 -6.49 15.48 14.96
C ILE A 365 -7.75 14.96 15.62
N ASP A 366 -7.84 13.65 15.85
CA ASP A 366 -9.01 13.03 16.49
C ASP A 366 -9.22 13.55 17.92
N HIS A 367 -8.16 13.74 18.69
CA HIS A 367 -8.23 14.31 20.04
C HIS A 367 -8.91 15.70 20.03
N TYR A 368 -8.47 16.63 19.18
CA TYR A 368 -9.06 17.97 19.10
C TYR A 368 -10.51 17.96 18.61
N VAL A 369 -10.85 17.08 17.67
CA VAL A 369 -12.24 16.92 17.19
C VAL A 369 -13.16 16.42 18.30
N ILE A 370 -12.70 15.42 19.08
CA ILE A 370 -13.46 14.87 20.22
C ILE A 370 -13.61 15.92 21.31
N GLU A 371 -12.55 16.62 21.69
CA GLU A 371 -12.58 17.69 22.70
C GLU A 371 -13.56 18.80 22.30
N GLY A 372 -13.52 19.23 21.03
CA GLY A 372 -14.47 20.20 20.49
C GLY A 372 -15.94 19.71 20.58
N SER A 373 -16.16 18.43 20.33
CA SER A 373 -17.49 17.79 20.46
C SER A 373 -17.97 17.76 21.94
N ILE A 374 -17.08 17.42 22.86
CA ILE A 374 -17.37 17.41 24.32
C ILE A 374 -17.72 18.83 24.79
N LYS A 375 -16.90 19.83 24.44
CA LYS A 375 -17.15 21.24 24.79
C LYS A 375 -18.51 21.74 24.26
N ARG A 376 -18.87 21.34 23.04
CA ARG A 376 -20.15 21.67 22.41
C ARG A 376 -21.35 21.04 23.13
N ARG A 377 -21.21 19.77 23.55
CA ARG A 377 -22.25 19.08 24.36
C ARG A 377 -22.39 19.69 25.75
N ALA A 378 -21.29 19.99 26.43
CA ALA A 378 -21.28 20.61 27.74
C ALA A 378 -21.96 21.99 27.75
N LYS A 379 -21.78 22.79 26.67
CA LYS A 379 -22.51 24.07 26.52
C LYS A 379 -24.04 23.88 26.43
N LYS A 380 -24.51 22.83 25.73
CA LYS A 380 -25.96 22.57 25.63
C LYS A 380 -26.57 22.18 26.96
N VAL A 381 -25.89 21.42 27.81
CA VAL A 381 -26.35 21.04 29.14
C VAL A 381 -26.40 22.25 30.11
N LYS A 382 -25.55 23.24 29.95
CA LYS A 382 -25.58 24.48 30.77
C LYS A 382 -26.72 25.44 30.39
N ILE A 383 -27.34 25.25 29.23
CA ILE A 383 -28.43 26.11 28.72
C ILE A 383 -29.80 25.45 29.03
N ALA A 384 -29.84 24.15 29.29
CA ALA A 384 -31.03 23.41 29.75
C ALA A 384 -31.10 23.39 31.28
#